data_6a22cafb05e52606411cf117f69b25c5
#
_entry.id   6a22cafb05e52606411cf117f69b25c5
#
_cell.length_a   1.000
_cell.length_b   1.000
_cell.length_c   1.000
_cell.angle_alpha   90.00
_cell.angle_beta   90.00
_cell.angle_gamma   90.00
#
_symmetry.space_group_name_H-M   'P 1'
#
loop_
_entity.id
_entity.type
_entity.pdbx_description
1 polymer ?
#
loop_
_entity_poly.entity_id
_entity_poly.type
_entity_poly.pdbx_seq_one_letter_code
_entity_poly.pdbx_strand_id
1 'polypeptide(L)'
;QMRALVRRAMEGGALGVASALIYPPGSFGKTDELIALSEVAAEFDGMYISHMRDEGANMLEAIKELLTIAREAKIRAEIYHFKSSGQSNWPLFDEAVAMVERARADGLHITADVYTYPASGTGLNASIPPWVQEGGFDASLERMKDPAIRERITREMLEESSERESFYTGGDSSDDILLVGFKTDELKPL
;
A
#
# COMPACT_ATOMS: atom_id res chain seq x y z
N GLN A 1 9.14 -9.96 19.44
CA GLN A 1 9.25 -8.57 19.92
C GLN A 1 8.07 -7.72 19.40
N MET A 2 7.75 -7.70 18.09
CA MET A 2 6.66 -6.91 17.51
C MET A 2 5.28 -7.26 18.09
N ARG A 3 4.94 -8.54 18.23
CA ARG A 3 3.68 -8.97 18.89
C ARG A 3 3.51 -8.37 20.30
N ALA A 4 4.59 -8.24 21.07
CA ALA A 4 4.53 -7.62 22.41
C ALA A 4 4.30 -6.09 22.34
N LEU A 5 4.75 -5.43 21.28
CA LEU A 5 4.46 -4.02 21.04
C LEU A 5 2.98 -3.81 20.69
N VAL A 6 2.44 -4.65 19.80
CA VAL A 6 1.00 -4.62 19.46
C VAL A 6 0.17 -4.86 20.71
N ARG A 7 0.48 -5.87 21.53
CA ARG A 7 -0.24 -6.16 22.79
C ARG A 7 -0.28 -4.94 23.71
N ARG A 8 0.86 -4.30 23.95
CA ARG A 8 0.91 -3.10 24.77
C ARG A 8 0.10 -1.94 24.21
N ALA A 9 0.10 -1.78 22.89
CA ALA A 9 -0.72 -0.76 22.23
C ALA A 9 -2.21 -1.05 22.42
N MET A 10 -2.63 -2.29 22.24
CA MET A 10 -4.03 -2.72 22.44
C MET A 10 -4.46 -2.57 23.90
N GLU A 11 -3.61 -2.93 24.87
CA GLU A 11 -3.83 -2.69 26.30
C GLU A 11 -3.96 -1.19 26.61
N GLY A 12 -3.27 -0.34 25.85
CA GLY A 12 -3.35 1.11 25.93
C GLY A 12 -4.53 1.75 25.21
N GLY A 13 -5.40 0.94 24.59
CA GLY A 13 -6.62 1.41 23.92
C GLY A 13 -6.49 1.61 22.41
N ALA A 14 -5.49 1.03 21.74
CA ALA A 14 -5.43 1.03 20.29
C ALA A 14 -6.61 0.25 19.70
N LEU A 15 -7.10 0.68 18.52
CA LEU A 15 -8.24 0.06 17.85
C LEU A 15 -7.88 -1.16 17.01
N GLY A 16 -6.59 -1.34 16.70
CA GLY A 16 -6.14 -2.46 15.88
C GLY A 16 -4.74 -2.24 15.31
N VAL A 17 -4.44 -2.96 14.25
CA VAL A 17 -3.19 -2.87 13.47
C VAL A 17 -3.48 -2.22 12.11
N ALA A 18 -2.73 -1.20 11.76
CA ALA A 18 -2.77 -0.58 10.45
C ALA A 18 -1.46 -0.82 9.68
N SER A 19 -1.56 -1.00 8.38
CA SER A 19 -0.41 -1.11 7.49
C SER A 19 -0.55 -0.26 6.24
N ALA A 20 0.59 0.10 5.64
CA ALA A 20 0.67 0.70 4.32
C ALA A 20 1.74 -0.06 3.52
N LEU A 21 1.29 -1.01 2.70
CA LEU A 21 2.17 -2.03 2.12
C LEU A 21 2.82 -1.61 0.80
N ILE A 22 2.44 -0.47 0.25
CA ILE A 22 3.12 0.15 -0.90
C ILE A 22 4.40 0.87 -0.47
N TYR A 23 4.48 1.35 0.78
CA TYR A 23 5.60 2.17 1.25
C TYR A 23 6.62 1.36 2.05
N PRO A 24 7.94 1.58 1.85
CA PRO A 24 8.95 1.15 2.79
C PRO A 24 8.77 1.81 4.18
N PRO A 25 8.97 1.08 5.29
CA PRO A 25 9.39 -0.32 5.36
C PRO A 25 8.23 -1.33 5.26
N GLY A 26 6.98 -0.91 5.23
CA GLY A 26 5.80 -1.78 5.18
C GLY A 26 5.80 -2.74 3.99
N SER A 27 6.30 -2.28 2.84
CA SER A 27 6.41 -3.10 1.61
C SER A 27 7.30 -4.33 1.76
N PHE A 28 8.22 -4.35 2.72
CA PHE A 28 9.08 -5.51 3.01
C PHE A 28 8.41 -6.53 3.95
N GLY A 29 7.34 -6.13 4.65
CA GLY A 29 6.56 -7.01 5.51
C GLY A 29 5.86 -8.10 4.70
N LYS A 30 5.89 -9.33 5.21
CA LYS A 30 5.24 -10.48 4.57
C LYS A 30 3.88 -10.76 5.19
N THR A 31 3.03 -11.48 4.46
CA THR A 31 1.68 -11.82 4.88
C THR A 31 1.65 -12.55 6.22
N ASP A 32 2.58 -13.49 6.46
CA ASP A 32 2.68 -14.24 7.71
C ASP A 32 3.02 -13.35 8.92
N GLU A 33 3.85 -12.32 8.72
CA GLU A 33 4.12 -11.31 9.74
C GLU A 33 2.86 -10.51 10.08
N LEU A 34 2.13 -10.06 9.06
CA LEU A 34 0.88 -9.31 9.23
C LEU A 34 -0.19 -10.15 9.94
N ILE A 35 -0.31 -11.43 9.60
CA ILE A 35 -1.18 -12.37 10.31
C ILE A 35 -0.79 -12.44 11.79
N ALA A 36 0.50 -12.67 12.09
CA ALA A 36 0.97 -12.82 13.46
C ALA A 36 0.75 -11.56 14.33
N LEU A 37 0.77 -10.37 13.74
CA LEU A 37 0.46 -9.12 14.43
C LEU A 37 -1.05 -8.94 14.61
N SER A 38 -1.83 -9.28 13.59
CA SER A 38 -3.28 -9.19 13.57
C SER A 38 -3.93 -10.18 14.55
N GLU A 39 -3.36 -11.38 14.73
CA GLU A 39 -3.79 -12.33 15.77
C GLU A 39 -3.79 -11.69 17.17
N VAL A 40 -2.76 -10.88 17.48
CA VAL A 40 -2.68 -10.19 18.77
C VAL A 40 -3.77 -9.14 18.90
N ALA A 41 -4.05 -8.39 17.83
CA ALA A 41 -5.13 -7.39 17.86
C ALA A 41 -6.52 -8.06 17.97
N ALA A 42 -6.69 -9.23 17.35
CA ALA A 42 -7.93 -10.01 17.44
C ALA A 42 -8.27 -10.44 18.87
N GLU A 43 -7.27 -10.72 19.74
CA GLU A 43 -7.48 -11.03 21.16
C GLU A 43 -8.20 -9.90 21.92
N PHE A 44 -8.16 -8.67 21.41
CA PHE A 44 -8.78 -7.47 21.98
C PHE A 44 -10.01 -6.99 21.20
N ASP A 45 -10.59 -7.82 20.35
CA ASP A 45 -11.66 -7.43 19.41
C ASP A 45 -11.26 -6.24 18.51
N GLY A 46 -9.99 -6.14 18.16
CA GLY A 46 -9.44 -5.12 17.29
C GLY A 46 -9.74 -5.37 15.82
N MET A 47 -9.16 -4.54 14.96
CA MET A 47 -9.28 -4.68 13.50
C MET A 47 -7.92 -4.59 12.81
N TYR A 48 -7.84 -5.08 11.58
CA TYR A 48 -6.74 -4.84 10.66
C TYR A 48 -7.20 -3.89 9.57
N ILE A 49 -6.44 -2.83 9.29
CA ILE A 49 -6.74 -1.90 8.22
C ILE A 49 -5.50 -1.69 7.35
N SER A 50 -5.68 -1.65 6.03
CA SER A 50 -4.54 -1.60 5.12
C SER A 50 -4.75 -0.67 3.93
N HIS A 51 -3.76 0.22 3.72
CA HIS A 51 -3.40 0.61 2.37
C HIS A 51 -2.75 -0.61 1.74
N MET A 52 -3.44 -1.24 0.81
CA MET A 52 -3.03 -2.53 0.24
C MET A 52 -1.67 -2.46 -0.44
N ARG A 53 -1.10 -3.62 -0.73
CA ARG A 53 0.23 -3.75 -1.34
C ARG A 53 0.27 -3.20 -2.77
N ASP A 54 -0.85 -3.27 -3.47
CA ASP A 54 -1.01 -2.81 -4.84
C ASP A 54 -2.47 -2.42 -5.08
N GLU A 55 -2.69 -1.28 -5.68
CA GLU A 55 -4.02 -0.78 -6.07
C GLU A 55 -4.16 -0.71 -7.60
N GLY A 56 -3.14 -1.12 -8.33
CA GLY A 56 -3.05 -1.16 -9.78
C GLY A 56 -3.19 -2.58 -10.34
N ALA A 57 -2.23 -3.01 -11.14
CA ALA A 57 -2.27 -4.27 -11.89
C ALA A 57 -2.39 -5.53 -11.01
N ASN A 58 -1.86 -5.49 -9.77
CA ASN A 58 -1.91 -6.60 -8.83
C ASN A 58 -2.98 -6.41 -7.73
N MET A 59 -3.94 -5.54 -7.93
CA MET A 59 -5.00 -5.22 -6.98
C MET A 59 -5.74 -6.46 -6.46
N LEU A 60 -6.08 -7.42 -7.34
CA LEU A 60 -6.80 -8.63 -6.94
C LEU A 60 -5.95 -9.52 -6.02
N GLU A 61 -4.64 -9.58 -6.23
CA GLU A 61 -3.73 -10.31 -5.35
C GLU A 61 -3.58 -9.61 -3.99
N ALA A 62 -3.53 -8.27 -3.99
CA ALA A 62 -3.49 -7.49 -2.75
C ALA A 62 -4.77 -7.67 -1.92
N ILE A 63 -5.94 -7.76 -2.55
CA ILE A 63 -7.19 -8.11 -1.88
C ILE A 63 -7.13 -9.52 -1.30
N LYS A 64 -6.63 -10.52 -2.06
CA LYS A 64 -6.45 -11.88 -1.54
C LYS A 64 -5.55 -11.90 -0.31
N GLU A 65 -4.48 -11.11 -0.28
CA GLU A 65 -3.61 -10.98 0.89
C GLU A 65 -4.40 -10.47 2.10
N LEU A 66 -5.16 -9.38 1.96
CA LEU A 66 -5.98 -8.81 3.03
C LEU A 66 -7.03 -9.81 3.53
N LEU A 67 -7.73 -10.49 2.62
CA LEU A 67 -8.73 -11.51 2.96
C LEU A 67 -8.09 -12.72 3.66
N THR A 68 -6.86 -13.08 3.30
CA THR A 68 -6.09 -14.13 3.97
C THR A 68 -5.74 -13.72 5.39
N ILE A 69 -5.26 -12.50 5.59
CA ILE A 69 -4.97 -11.96 6.93
C ILE A 69 -6.24 -11.97 7.80
N ALA A 70 -7.36 -11.48 7.26
CA ALA A 70 -8.62 -11.45 7.98
C ALA A 70 -9.09 -12.86 8.41
N ARG A 71 -8.96 -13.84 7.51
CA ARG A 71 -9.38 -15.23 7.76
C ARG A 71 -8.48 -15.93 8.77
N GLU A 72 -7.17 -15.89 8.55
CA GLU A 72 -6.19 -16.62 9.38
C GLU A 72 -6.10 -16.02 10.78
N ALA A 73 -6.04 -14.69 10.89
CA ALA A 73 -6.01 -14.02 12.19
C ALA A 73 -7.41 -13.94 12.87
N LYS A 74 -8.49 -14.33 12.16
CA LYS A 74 -9.88 -14.23 12.64
C LYS A 74 -10.23 -12.81 13.10
N ILE A 75 -9.86 -11.82 12.31
CA ILE A 75 -9.97 -10.40 12.63
C ILE A 75 -10.87 -9.69 11.62
N ARG A 76 -11.58 -8.66 12.06
CA ARG A 76 -12.24 -7.72 11.15
C ARG A 76 -11.19 -6.98 10.33
N ALA A 77 -11.42 -6.78 9.03
CA ALA A 77 -10.49 -6.04 8.22
C ALA A 77 -11.17 -4.94 7.40
N GLU A 78 -10.40 -3.90 7.09
CA GLU A 78 -10.85 -2.77 6.29
C GLU A 78 -9.84 -2.45 5.20
N ILE A 79 -10.34 -2.18 4.00
CA ILE A 79 -9.55 -1.68 2.89
C ILE A 79 -9.59 -0.15 2.94
N TYR A 80 -8.44 0.50 3.13
CA TYR A 80 -8.32 1.94 3.01
C TYR A 80 -8.55 2.40 1.58
N HIS A 81 -9.31 3.50 1.41
CA HIS A 81 -9.48 4.25 0.16
C HIS A 81 -9.56 3.34 -1.07
N PHE A 82 -10.50 2.39 -1.02
CA PHE A 82 -10.70 1.37 -2.02
C PHE A 82 -10.89 1.98 -3.41
N LYS A 83 -9.94 1.76 -4.30
CA LYS A 83 -9.92 2.28 -5.67
C LYS A 83 -9.07 1.40 -6.56
N SER A 84 -9.19 1.58 -7.88
CA SER A 84 -8.28 1.02 -8.87
C SER A 84 -7.39 2.15 -9.42
N SER A 85 -6.10 2.02 -9.21
CA SER A 85 -5.06 2.97 -9.63
C SER A 85 -4.65 2.70 -11.08
N GLY A 86 -4.60 3.77 -11.90
CA GLY A 86 -4.29 3.68 -13.32
C GLY A 86 -5.49 3.27 -14.19
N GLN A 87 -5.72 4.01 -15.27
CA GLN A 87 -6.89 3.84 -16.12
C GLN A 87 -7.00 2.43 -16.74
N SER A 88 -5.88 1.82 -17.09
CA SER A 88 -5.84 0.46 -17.63
C SER A 88 -6.33 -0.61 -16.65
N ASN A 89 -6.30 -0.33 -15.36
CA ASN A 89 -6.69 -1.24 -14.30
C ASN A 89 -8.16 -1.09 -13.86
N TRP A 90 -8.88 -0.06 -14.32
CA TRP A 90 -10.28 0.16 -13.94
C TRP A 90 -11.21 -1.04 -14.19
N PRO A 91 -11.03 -1.83 -15.27
CA PRO A 91 -11.83 -3.04 -15.48
C PRO A 91 -11.69 -4.10 -14.37
N LEU A 92 -10.63 -4.06 -13.55
CA LEU A 92 -10.44 -4.97 -12.43
C LEU A 92 -11.36 -4.64 -11.24
N PHE A 93 -11.89 -3.41 -11.17
CA PHE A 93 -12.61 -2.92 -9.99
C PHE A 93 -13.90 -3.72 -9.70
N ASP A 94 -14.65 -4.10 -10.74
CA ASP A 94 -15.87 -4.89 -10.56
C ASP A 94 -15.55 -6.27 -9.95
N GLU A 95 -14.48 -6.93 -10.40
CA GLU A 95 -14.03 -8.18 -9.81
C GLU A 95 -13.52 -7.99 -8.38
N ALA A 96 -12.82 -6.89 -8.11
CA ALA A 96 -12.35 -6.53 -6.77
C ALA A 96 -13.53 -6.41 -5.79
N VAL A 97 -14.58 -5.69 -6.17
CA VAL A 97 -15.81 -5.57 -5.38
C VAL A 97 -16.45 -6.94 -5.18
N ALA A 98 -16.59 -7.73 -6.26
CA ALA A 98 -17.18 -9.06 -6.17
C ALA A 98 -16.37 -10.00 -5.24
N MET A 99 -15.05 -9.88 -5.19
CA MET A 99 -14.21 -10.65 -4.24
C MET A 99 -14.54 -10.29 -2.79
N VAL A 100 -14.67 -9.00 -2.48
CA VAL A 100 -15.02 -8.52 -1.14
C VAL A 100 -16.42 -8.99 -0.76
N GLU A 101 -17.39 -8.88 -1.67
CA GLU A 101 -18.77 -9.32 -1.42
C GLU A 101 -18.86 -10.85 -1.19
N ARG A 102 -18.13 -11.65 -1.98
CA ARG A 102 -18.03 -13.09 -1.73
C ARG A 102 -17.43 -13.39 -0.36
N ALA A 103 -16.37 -12.72 0.02
CA ALA A 103 -15.74 -12.91 1.34
C ALA A 103 -16.69 -12.57 2.48
N ARG A 104 -17.50 -11.52 2.32
CA ARG A 104 -18.55 -11.15 3.29
C ARG A 104 -19.67 -12.20 3.35
N ALA A 105 -20.10 -12.71 2.21
CA ALA A 105 -21.08 -13.80 2.14
C ALA A 105 -20.57 -15.08 2.82
N ASP A 106 -19.26 -15.34 2.76
CA ASP A 106 -18.57 -16.44 3.43
C ASP A 106 -18.34 -16.18 4.93
N GLY A 107 -18.82 -15.05 5.47
CA GLY A 107 -18.79 -14.73 6.89
C GLY A 107 -17.58 -13.91 7.36
N LEU A 108 -16.71 -13.43 6.48
CA LEU A 108 -15.66 -12.49 6.85
C LEU A 108 -16.24 -11.09 7.08
N HIS A 109 -15.76 -10.40 8.10
CA HIS A 109 -16.15 -9.04 8.39
C HIS A 109 -15.20 -8.07 7.70
N ILE A 110 -15.50 -7.72 6.45
CA ILE A 110 -14.70 -6.82 5.63
C ILE A 110 -15.47 -5.54 5.38
N THR A 111 -14.83 -4.40 5.59
CA THR A 111 -15.30 -3.05 5.26
C THR A 111 -14.31 -2.36 4.30
N ALA A 112 -14.72 -1.25 3.74
CA ALA A 112 -13.86 -0.41 2.92
C ALA A 112 -14.30 1.05 3.07
N ASP A 113 -13.37 1.97 3.06
CA ASP A 113 -13.65 3.39 2.91
C ASP A 113 -13.30 3.88 1.48
N VAL A 114 -13.78 5.04 1.12
CA VAL A 114 -13.55 5.66 -0.18
C VAL A 114 -13.60 7.18 -0.04
N TYR A 115 -12.79 7.88 -0.80
CA TYR A 115 -12.91 9.33 -0.99
C TYR A 115 -13.50 9.65 -2.37
N THR A 116 -14.15 10.81 -2.48
CA THR A 116 -14.91 11.21 -3.67
C THR A 116 -14.16 12.22 -4.57
N TYR A 117 -12.85 12.32 -4.43
CA TYR A 117 -12.01 13.16 -5.27
C TYR A 117 -11.52 12.39 -6.50
N PRO A 118 -11.41 13.05 -7.67
CA PRO A 118 -10.90 12.42 -8.90
C PRO A 118 -9.36 12.28 -8.91
N ALA A 119 -8.69 12.56 -7.80
CA ALA A 119 -7.24 12.49 -7.65
C ALA A 119 -6.87 11.86 -6.32
N SER A 120 -5.73 11.20 -6.26
CA SER A 120 -5.11 10.69 -5.03
C SER A 120 -3.88 11.54 -4.67
N GLY A 121 -3.42 11.43 -3.42
CA GLY A 121 -2.23 12.15 -2.94
C GLY A 121 -1.24 11.22 -2.29
N THR A 122 0.04 11.33 -2.69
CA THR A 122 1.14 10.57 -2.09
C THR A 122 2.45 11.34 -2.19
N GLY A 123 3.52 10.82 -1.58
CA GLY A 123 4.86 11.37 -1.77
C GLY A 123 5.48 10.89 -3.08
N LEU A 124 6.20 11.76 -3.77
CA LEU A 124 6.85 11.43 -5.04
C LEU A 124 7.80 10.21 -4.95
N ASN A 125 8.33 9.94 -3.76
CA ASN A 125 9.14 8.76 -3.51
C ASN A 125 8.38 7.43 -3.66
N ALA A 126 7.06 7.43 -3.66
CA ALA A 126 6.26 6.23 -3.92
C ALA A 126 6.43 5.71 -5.37
N SER A 127 6.80 6.58 -6.32
CA SER A 127 7.12 6.17 -7.69
C SER A 127 8.50 5.52 -7.84
N ILE A 128 9.37 5.61 -6.83
CA ILE A 128 10.73 5.05 -6.87
C ILE A 128 10.70 3.56 -6.48
N PRO A 129 11.40 2.67 -7.22
CA PRO A 129 11.45 1.25 -6.88
C PRO A 129 11.88 1.00 -5.42
N PRO A 130 11.25 0.07 -4.70
CA PRO A 130 11.48 -0.16 -3.27
C PRO A 130 12.94 -0.43 -2.90
N TRP A 131 13.69 -1.15 -3.75
CA TRP A 131 15.11 -1.47 -3.50
C TRP A 131 15.99 -0.21 -3.36
N VAL A 132 15.61 0.89 -4.02
CA VAL A 132 16.32 2.18 -3.90
C VAL A 132 16.20 2.73 -2.49
N GLN A 133 15.07 2.47 -1.82
CA GLN A 133 14.72 2.99 -0.51
C GLN A 133 15.21 2.10 0.66
N GLU A 134 15.82 0.96 0.37
CA GLU A 134 16.43 0.11 1.39
C GLU A 134 17.52 0.85 2.18
N GLY A 135 17.51 0.73 3.50
CA GLY A 135 18.43 1.42 4.39
C GLY A 135 18.05 2.87 4.70
N GLY A 136 16.86 3.32 4.22
CA GLY A 136 16.29 4.61 4.54
C GLY A 136 16.68 5.74 3.60
N PHE A 137 16.23 6.95 3.97
CA PHE A 137 16.30 8.12 3.08
C PHE A 137 17.72 8.50 2.66
N ASP A 138 18.67 8.53 3.59
CA ASP A 138 20.06 8.93 3.29
C ASP A 138 20.73 7.93 2.34
N ALA A 139 20.51 6.62 2.56
CA ALA A 139 21.01 5.59 1.67
C ALA A 139 20.41 5.67 0.27
N SER A 140 19.12 6.03 0.18
CA SER A 140 18.43 6.28 -1.08
C SER A 140 19.07 7.46 -1.84
N LEU A 141 19.32 8.58 -1.15
CA LEU A 141 19.98 9.74 -1.76
C LEU A 141 21.36 9.41 -2.28
N GLU A 142 22.16 8.63 -1.53
CA GLU A 142 23.50 8.23 -1.97
C GLU A 142 23.43 7.36 -3.23
N ARG A 143 22.48 6.39 -3.30
CA ARG A 143 22.25 5.59 -4.51
C ARG A 143 21.89 6.45 -5.72
N MET A 144 21.02 7.43 -5.53
CA MET A 144 20.57 8.32 -6.62
C MET A 144 21.64 9.28 -7.13
N LYS A 145 22.82 9.38 -6.47
CA LYS A 145 23.96 10.14 -7.01
C LYS A 145 24.69 9.39 -8.13
N ASP A 146 24.59 8.06 -8.18
CA ASP A 146 25.21 7.23 -9.22
C ASP A 146 24.39 7.32 -10.52
N PRO A 147 24.98 7.79 -11.64
CA PRO A 147 24.28 7.90 -12.93
C PRO A 147 23.73 6.56 -13.45
N ALA A 148 24.45 5.46 -13.25
CA ALA A 148 24.02 4.13 -13.69
C ALA A 148 22.80 3.64 -12.89
N ILE A 149 22.78 3.93 -11.59
CA ILE A 149 21.62 3.65 -10.74
C ILE A 149 20.43 4.51 -11.17
N ARG A 150 20.63 5.79 -11.45
CA ARG A 150 19.55 6.67 -11.94
C ARG A 150 18.95 6.17 -13.25
N GLU A 151 19.78 5.74 -14.20
CA GLU A 151 19.31 5.17 -15.46
C GLU A 151 18.45 3.91 -15.23
N ARG A 152 18.90 3.02 -14.33
CA ARG A 152 18.14 1.85 -13.94
C ARG A 152 16.80 2.23 -13.28
N ILE A 153 16.79 3.19 -12.36
CA ILE A 153 15.57 3.69 -11.70
C ILE A 153 14.59 4.20 -12.76
N THR A 154 15.04 5.07 -13.69
CA THR A 154 14.20 5.64 -14.73
C THR A 154 13.58 4.55 -15.59
N ARG A 155 14.36 3.56 -16.00
CA ARG A 155 13.85 2.43 -16.78
C ARG A 155 12.79 1.64 -16.00
N GLU A 156 13.09 1.27 -14.76
CA GLU A 156 12.16 0.50 -13.92
C GLU A 156 10.88 1.28 -13.57
N MET A 157 10.94 2.62 -13.49
CA MET A 157 9.74 3.44 -13.27
C MET A 157 8.81 3.46 -14.48
N LEU A 158 9.36 3.30 -15.69
CA LEU A 158 8.61 3.35 -16.95
C LEU A 158 8.17 1.95 -17.44
N GLU A 159 8.64 0.89 -16.81
CA GLU A 159 8.27 -0.49 -17.13
C GLU A 159 7.13 -0.98 -16.26
N GLU A 160 6.19 -1.73 -16.85
CA GLU A 160 5.19 -2.47 -16.08
C GLU A 160 5.89 -3.48 -15.16
N SER A 161 5.42 -3.57 -13.93
CA SER A 161 5.98 -4.48 -12.93
C SER A 161 4.87 -5.28 -12.27
N SER A 162 5.07 -6.60 -12.18
CA SER A 162 4.25 -7.48 -11.35
C SER A 162 4.62 -7.45 -9.87
N GLU A 163 5.70 -6.75 -9.50
CA GLU A 163 6.23 -6.73 -8.14
C GLU A 163 5.88 -5.46 -7.36
N ARG A 164 5.37 -4.43 -8.05
CA ARG A 164 5.00 -3.15 -7.44
C ARG A 164 3.97 -2.40 -8.27
N GLU A 165 3.18 -1.57 -7.61
CA GLU A 165 2.37 -0.56 -8.26
C GLU A 165 3.27 0.45 -9.01
N SER A 166 2.91 0.81 -10.23
CA SER A 166 3.59 1.81 -11.02
C SER A 166 2.66 2.98 -11.32
N PHE A 167 3.09 4.19 -11.00
CA PHE A 167 2.35 5.42 -11.28
C PHE A 167 2.47 5.87 -12.74
N TYR A 168 3.32 5.23 -13.54
CA TYR A 168 3.59 5.63 -14.93
C TYR A 168 3.07 4.65 -15.98
N THR A 169 2.67 3.44 -15.60
CA THR A 169 2.34 2.37 -16.56
C THR A 169 0.86 2.01 -16.61
N GLY A 170 0.06 2.50 -15.68
CA GLY A 170 -1.39 2.22 -15.62
C GLY A 170 -2.26 3.02 -16.60
N GLY A 171 -1.68 3.57 -17.68
CA GLY A 171 -2.36 4.50 -18.58
C GLY A 171 -2.22 5.96 -18.17
N ASP A 172 -1.55 6.22 -17.04
CA ASP A 172 -1.23 7.55 -16.55
C ASP A 172 0.12 8.02 -17.10
N SER A 173 0.35 9.31 -17.09
CA SER A 173 1.59 9.93 -17.56
C SER A 173 2.13 10.94 -16.54
N SER A 174 3.32 11.46 -16.78
CA SER A 174 3.85 12.55 -15.95
C SER A 174 2.95 13.79 -15.95
N ASP A 175 2.12 13.98 -17.00
CA ASP A 175 1.20 15.10 -17.13
C ASP A 175 0.00 14.98 -16.17
N ASP A 176 -0.27 13.77 -15.67
CA ASP A 176 -1.32 13.50 -14.68
C ASP A 176 -0.84 13.68 -13.23
N ILE A 177 0.45 13.99 -13.03
CA ILE A 177 1.06 14.19 -11.72
C ILE A 177 1.17 15.67 -11.40
N LEU A 178 0.37 16.15 -10.44
CA LEU A 178 0.45 17.51 -9.94
C LEU A 178 1.32 17.59 -8.67
N LEU A 179 2.39 18.36 -8.73
CA LEU A 179 3.23 18.64 -7.58
C LEU A 179 2.57 19.72 -6.70
N VAL A 180 2.08 19.35 -5.53
CA VAL A 180 1.29 20.24 -4.66
C VAL A 180 2.02 20.71 -3.40
N GLY A 181 3.16 20.11 -3.07
CA GLY A 181 3.93 20.42 -1.87
C GLY A 181 5.43 20.22 -2.05
N PHE A 182 6.20 21.14 -1.54
CA PHE A 182 7.66 21.11 -1.62
C PHE A 182 8.27 21.35 -0.26
N LYS A 183 9.41 20.70 0.02
CA LYS A 183 10.15 20.90 1.27
C LYS A 183 10.84 22.25 1.34
N THR A 184 11.16 22.86 0.20
CA THR A 184 11.84 24.14 0.11
C THR A 184 11.07 25.09 -0.78
N ASP A 185 11.12 26.38 -0.47
CA ASP A 185 10.45 27.43 -1.24
C ASP A 185 11.03 27.60 -2.64
N GLU A 186 12.30 27.23 -2.83
CA GLU A 186 13.01 27.29 -4.11
C GLU A 186 12.38 26.39 -5.20
N LEU A 187 11.69 25.33 -4.82
CA LEU A 187 11.04 24.40 -5.74
C LEU A 187 9.59 24.78 -6.07
N LYS A 188 9.01 25.76 -5.39
CA LYS A 188 7.60 26.16 -5.59
C LYS A 188 7.25 26.68 -7.00
N PRO A 189 8.17 27.23 -7.80
CA PRO A 189 7.87 27.67 -9.16
C PRO A 189 7.81 26.54 -10.19
N LEU A 190 8.13 25.29 -9.83
CA LEU A 190 8.09 24.15 -10.74
C LEU A 190 6.68 23.55 -10.82
#